data_d1c97530936145aeb2742c5c0f20994a
#
_entry.id   d1c97530936145aeb2742c5c0f20994a
#
_cell.length_a   1.000
_cell.length_b   1.000
_cell.length_c   1.000
_cell.angle_alpha   90.00
_cell.angle_beta   90.00
_cell.angle_gamma   90.00
#
_symmetry.space_group_name_H-M   'P 1'
#
loop_
_entity.id
_entity.type
_entity.pdbx_description
1 polymer ?
#
loop_
_entity_poly.entity_id
_entity_poly.type
_entity_poly.pdbx_seq_one_letter_code
_entity_poly.pdbx_strand_id
1 'polypeptide(L)'
;MNRLTSLLIALVLVITASPALAQASPTLSALEIELWPEYDKPSVLVIFRGTVAPNVPLPATLSFEIPSKFTPLAVAYRDPQGLLYDLKYTTTAGANATAITFSAPTASFQFEYYDTTLDTTTPSRKFNFAWRTPYPIQALNVVVQQPVNASNLVTTPKTESSIGVDGLTYFKQSRSNVNANESITLDVAYIKSDSILTASTVKPPAA
;
A
#
# COMPACT_ATOMS: atom_id res chain seq x y z
N MET A 1 -37.10 14.79 -74.44
CA MET A 1 -36.39 13.59 -73.93
C MET A 1 -35.29 14.12 -73.03
N ASN A 2 -35.56 14.29 -71.73
CA ASN A 2 -34.62 14.86 -70.78
C ASN A 2 -34.05 13.71 -69.93
N ARG A 3 -32.76 13.50 -70.01
CA ARG A 3 -32.02 12.60 -69.13
C ARG A 3 -31.48 13.39 -68.00
N LEU A 4 -32.11 13.21 -66.80
CA LEU A 4 -31.56 13.68 -65.52
C LEU A 4 -30.47 12.71 -65.08
N THR A 5 -29.24 13.18 -65.06
CA THR A 5 -28.08 12.49 -64.47
C THR A 5 -28.07 12.79 -62.96
N SER A 6 -28.41 11.83 -62.13
CA SER A 6 -28.30 11.93 -60.65
C SER A 6 -26.86 11.70 -60.27
N LEU A 7 -26.20 12.74 -59.74
CA LEU A 7 -24.85 12.69 -59.16
C LEU A 7 -24.95 12.24 -57.70
N LEU A 8 -24.56 10.99 -57.40
CA LEU A 8 -24.50 10.44 -56.06
C LEU A 8 -23.18 10.85 -55.42
N ILE A 9 -23.20 11.83 -54.52
CA ILE A 9 -22.02 12.21 -53.71
C ILE A 9 -21.94 11.24 -52.51
N ALA A 10 -21.01 10.28 -52.55
CA ALA A 10 -20.70 9.43 -51.39
C ALA A 10 -19.79 10.20 -50.44
N LEU A 11 -20.34 10.65 -49.31
CA LEU A 11 -19.60 11.26 -48.22
C LEU A 11 -18.86 10.16 -47.44
N VAL A 12 -17.55 10.01 -47.70
CA VAL A 12 -16.69 9.10 -46.93
C VAL A 12 -16.35 9.74 -45.61
N LEU A 13 -17.00 9.27 -44.51
CA LEU A 13 -16.69 9.68 -43.14
C LEU A 13 -15.41 8.97 -42.70
N VAL A 14 -14.27 9.64 -42.75
CA VAL A 14 -13.00 9.13 -42.21
C VAL A 14 -13.03 9.29 -40.69
N ILE A 15 -13.36 8.21 -40.01
CA ILE A 15 -13.24 8.14 -38.53
C ILE A 15 -11.75 8.03 -38.22
N THR A 16 -11.10 9.11 -37.82
CA THR A 16 -9.74 9.10 -37.29
C THR A 16 -9.82 8.54 -35.86
N ALA A 17 -9.55 7.25 -35.69
CA ALA A 17 -9.31 6.67 -34.38
C ALA A 17 -8.03 7.30 -33.83
N SER A 18 -8.17 8.24 -32.88
CA SER A 18 -7.03 8.71 -32.08
C SER A 18 -6.43 7.51 -31.34
N PRO A 19 -5.10 7.24 -31.46
CA PRO A 19 -4.48 6.22 -30.63
C PRO A 19 -4.67 6.64 -29.17
N ALA A 20 -5.37 5.84 -28.37
CA ALA A 20 -5.35 5.96 -26.93
C ALA A 20 -3.90 5.72 -26.51
N LEU A 21 -3.21 6.78 -26.08
CA LEU A 21 -1.90 6.65 -25.47
C LEU A 21 -2.09 5.77 -24.23
N ALA A 22 -1.60 4.53 -24.31
CA ALA A 22 -1.55 3.66 -23.17
C ALA A 22 -0.75 4.39 -22.10
N GLN A 23 -1.40 4.83 -21.03
CA GLN A 23 -0.74 5.51 -19.93
C GLN A 23 0.23 4.51 -19.32
N ALA A 24 1.53 4.82 -19.35
CA ALA A 24 2.54 3.96 -18.76
C ALA A 24 2.17 3.70 -17.29
N SER A 25 2.30 2.46 -16.86
CA SER A 25 2.04 2.09 -15.46
C SER A 25 2.87 2.98 -14.53
N PRO A 26 2.27 3.53 -13.46
CA PRO A 26 3.00 4.34 -12.50
C PRO A 26 4.20 3.60 -11.93
N THR A 27 5.26 4.34 -11.62
CA THR A 27 6.42 3.85 -10.86
C THR A 27 6.45 4.54 -9.51
N LEU A 28 6.79 3.82 -8.47
CA LEU A 28 7.01 4.39 -7.14
C LEU A 28 8.51 4.65 -6.92
N SER A 29 8.86 5.86 -6.50
CA SER A 29 10.22 6.16 -6.06
C SER A 29 10.52 5.53 -4.70
N ALA A 30 9.52 5.44 -3.83
CA ALA A 30 9.61 4.78 -2.53
C ALA A 30 8.29 4.14 -2.12
N LEU A 31 8.37 3.04 -1.40
CA LEU A 31 7.28 2.45 -0.65
C LEU A 31 7.79 1.93 0.68
N GLU A 32 7.14 2.33 1.76
CA GLU A 32 7.33 1.76 3.09
C GLU A 32 6.06 1.03 3.50
N ILE A 33 6.22 -0.23 3.91
CA ILE A 33 5.15 -1.08 4.44
C ILE A 33 5.46 -1.29 5.91
N GLU A 34 4.62 -0.74 6.77
CA GLU A 34 4.77 -0.87 8.22
C GLU A 34 3.81 -1.93 8.75
N LEU A 35 4.32 -2.83 9.54
CA LEU A 35 3.59 -3.90 10.19
C LEU A 35 3.66 -3.65 11.70
N TRP A 36 2.55 -3.22 12.30
CA TRP A 36 2.47 -2.88 13.72
C TRP A 36 1.54 -3.86 14.45
N PRO A 37 2.05 -5.01 14.87
CA PRO A 37 1.26 -5.99 15.62
C PRO A 37 0.92 -5.44 17.00
N GLU A 38 -0.31 -5.70 17.47
CA GLU A 38 -0.83 -5.29 18.77
C GLU A 38 -0.57 -3.80 19.11
N TYR A 39 -0.73 -2.93 18.08
CA TYR A 39 -0.53 -1.49 18.27
C TYR A 39 -1.68 -0.86 19.04
N ASP A 40 -2.85 -0.77 18.47
CA ASP A 40 -4.09 -0.20 19.04
C ASP A 40 -5.25 -1.22 19.07
N LYS A 41 -5.06 -2.38 18.46
CA LYS A 41 -5.98 -3.53 18.45
C LYS A 41 -5.19 -4.83 18.55
N PRO A 42 -5.81 -5.95 18.99
CA PRO A 42 -5.18 -7.28 19.01
C PRO A 42 -5.12 -7.88 17.59
N SER A 43 -4.47 -7.18 16.67
CA SER A 43 -4.32 -7.47 15.25
C SER A 43 -3.03 -6.85 14.74
N VAL A 44 -2.70 -7.00 13.45
CA VAL A 44 -1.60 -6.26 12.84
C VAL A 44 -2.17 -5.07 12.08
N LEU A 45 -1.83 -3.85 12.48
CA LEU A 45 -2.06 -2.66 11.67
C LEU A 45 -1.03 -2.65 10.55
N VAL A 46 -1.49 -2.69 9.30
CA VAL A 46 -0.66 -2.66 8.10
C VAL A 46 -0.82 -1.31 7.43
N ILE A 47 0.28 -0.56 7.31
CA ILE A 47 0.28 0.79 6.75
C ILE A 47 1.20 0.80 5.54
N PHE A 48 0.69 1.30 4.41
CA PHE A 48 1.45 1.54 3.19
C PHE A 48 1.66 3.03 3.03
N ARG A 49 2.92 3.48 2.99
CA ARG A 49 3.30 4.86 2.68
C ARG A 49 4.12 4.87 1.41
N GLY A 50 3.60 5.48 0.36
CA GLY A 50 4.25 5.50 -0.94
C GLY A 50 4.52 6.89 -1.46
N THR A 51 5.51 6.98 -2.35
CA THR A 51 5.83 8.17 -3.12
C THR A 51 5.89 7.81 -4.60
N VAL A 52 5.06 8.45 -5.39
CA VAL A 52 5.05 8.31 -6.85
C VAL A 52 6.33 8.92 -7.43
N ALA A 53 6.90 8.30 -8.46
CA ALA A 53 8.12 8.81 -9.08
C ALA A 53 7.88 10.17 -9.77
N PRO A 54 8.89 11.07 -9.83
CA PRO A 54 8.71 12.44 -10.33
C PRO A 54 8.26 12.54 -11.80
N ASN A 55 8.50 11.50 -12.58
CA ASN A 55 8.10 11.44 -14.01
C ASN A 55 6.64 10.99 -14.23
N VAL A 56 5.91 10.63 -13.16
CA VAL A 56 4.50 10.24 -13.23
C VAL A 56 3.64 11.50 -13.08
N PRO A 57 2.75 11.78 -14.06
CA PRO A 57 1.86 12.93 -13.98
C PRO A 57 0.91 12.86 -12.76
N LEU A 58 0.67 14.00 -12.13
CA LEU A 58 -0.32 14.15 -11.06
C LEU A 58 -1.56 14.90 -11.59
N PRO A 59 -2.78 14.56 -11.08
CA PRO A 59 -3.05 13.51 -10.11
C PRO A 59 -2.82 12.11 -10.68
N ALA A 60 -2.19 11.21 -9.91
CA ALA A 60 -1.92 9.84 -10.32
C ALA A 60 -3.03 8.88 -9.85
N THR A 61 -3.61 8.13 -10.77
CA THR A 61 -4.54 7.05 -10.41
C THR A 61 -3.74 5.81 -10.03
N LEU A 62 -3.94 5.34 -8.81
CA LEU A 62 -3.25 4.19 -8.23
C LEU A 62 -4.25 3.11 -7.82
N SER A 63 -3.86 1.85 -7.98
CA SER A 63 -4.64 0.70 -7.55
C SER A 63 -3.74 -0.30 -6.84
N PHE A 64 -4.11 -0.67 -5.62
CA PHE A 64 -3.39 -1.64 -4.79
C PHE A 64 -4.33 -2.76 -4.38
N GLU A 65 -3.79 -3.96 -4.21
CA GLU A 65 -4.57 -5.10 -3.73
C GLU A 65 -4.25 -5.41 -2.28
N ILE A 66 -5.29 -5.66 -1.49
CA ILE A 66 -5.19 -6.25 -0.14
C ILE A 66 -5.95 -7.58 -0.13
N PRO A 67 -5.64 -8.53 0.77
CA PRO A 67 -6.41 -9.77 0.88
C PRO A 67 -7.92 -9.50 1.06
N SER A 68 -8.77 -10.23 0.35
CA SER A 68 -10.23 -9.98 0.29
C SER A 68 -10.95 -10.09 1.63
N LYS A 69 -10.32 -10.75 2.62
CA LYS A 69 -10.83 -10.86 4.00
C LYS A 69 -10.66 -9.58 4.84
N PHE A 70 -9.91 -8.58 4.34
CA PHE A 70 -9.69 -7.32 5.03
C PHE A 70 -10.40 -6.16 4.33
N THR A 71 -10.67 -5.12 5.10
CA THR A 71 -11.31 -3.88 4.61
C THR A 71 -10.34 -2.72 4.79
N PRO A 72 -10.19 -1.81 3.81
CA PRO A 72 -9.41 -0.61 3.99
C PRO A 72 -9.95 0.21 5.18
N LEU A 73 -9.05 0.68 6.04
CA LEU A 73 -9.39 1.54 7.17
C LEU A 73 -9.38 3.01 6.74
N ALA A 74 -8.32 3.43 6.06
CA ALA A 74 -8.14 4.79 5.57
C ALA A 74 -7.35 4.78 4.26
N VAL A 75 -7.59 5.78 3.42
CA VAL A 75 -6.77 6.15 2.28
C VAL A 75 -6.57 7.66 2.33
N ALA A 76 -5.33 8.13 2.22
CA ALA A 76 -4.98 9.53 2.40
C ALA A 76 -3.84 9.94 1.44
N TYR A 77 -3.69 11.24 1.24
CA TYR A 77 -2.49 11.83 0.65
C TYR A 77 -1.82 12.75 1.67
N ARG A 78 -0.53 12.99 1.48
CA ARG A 78 0.23 13.96 2.29
C ARG A 78 0.54 15.17 1.43
N ASP A 79 0.21 16.36 1.96
CA ASP A 79 0.54 17.61 1.29
C ASP A 79 2.05 17.96 1.41
N PRO A 80 2.53 19.02 0.73
CA PRO A 80 3.92 19.46 0.85
C PRO A 80 4.31 19.93 2.27
N GLN A 81 3.35 20.26 3.12
CA GLN A 81 3.55 20.64 4.53
C GLN A 81 3.59 19.42 5.46
N GLY A 82 3.34 18.23 4.92
CA GLY A 82 3.37 16.97 5.66
C GLY A 82 2.04 16.59 6.33
N LEU A 83 0.97 17.35 6.11
CA LEU A 83 -0.36 17.05 6.65
C LEU A 83 -1.05 15.95 5.83
N LEU A 84 -1.78 15.07 6.53
CA LEU A 84 -2.57 14.01 5.90
C LEU A 84 -4.00 14.48 5.67
N TYR A 85 -4.51 14.19 4.48
CA TYR A 85 -5.89 14.45 4.07
C TYR A 85 -6.52 13.19 3.51
N ASP A 86 -7.74 12.90 3.91
CA ASP A 86 -8.49 11.75 3.42
C ASP A 86 -8.71 11.81 1.91
N LEU A 87 -8.59 10.66 1.25
CA LEU A 87 -8.90 10.46 -0.16
C LEU A 87 -10.15 9.61 -0.33
N LYS A 88 -10.99 10.01 -1.28
CA LYS A 88 -12.04 9.13 -1.80
C LYS A 88 -11.38 7.99 -2.59
N TYR A 89 -11.84 6.79 -2.35
CA TYR A 89 -11.41 5.59 -3.05
C TYR A 89 -12.59 4.72 -3.43
N THR A 90 -12.36 3.81 -4.36
CA THR A 90 -13.30 2.75 -4.73
C THR A 90 -12.67 1.39 -4.43
N THR A 91 -13.49 0.40 -4.17
CA THR A 91 -13.05 -0.98 -4.00
C THR A 91 -13.68 -1.86 -5.05
N THR A 92 -12.88 -2.80 -5.58
CA THR A 92 -13.36 -3.84 -6.49
C THR A 92 -12.98 -5.19 -5.91
N ALA A 93 -13.99 -5.98 -5.54
CA ALA A 93 -13.78 -7.31 -4.99
C ALA A 93 -13.32 -8.29 -6.06
N GLY A 94 -12.24 -9.01 -5.80
CA GLY A 94 -11.78 -10.17 -6.55
C GLY A 94 -11.90 -11.45 -5.72
N ALA A 95 -11.51 -12.59 -6.28
CA ALA A 95 -11.65 -13.89 -5.61
C ALA A 95 -10.82 -13.99 -4.30
N ASN A 96 -9.59 -13.49 -4.32
CA ASN A 96 -8.65 -13.58 -3.20
C ASN A 96 -8.12 -12.21 -2.73
N ALA A 97 -8.44 -11.16 -3.47
CA ALA A 97 -7.96 -9.80 -3.19
C ALA A 97 -9.08 -8.78 -3.44
N THR A 98 -9.00 -7.66 -2.75
CA THR A 98 -9.81 -6.47 -3.00
C THR A 98 -8.87 -5.38 -3.52
N ALA A 99 -9.14 -4.88 -4.73
CA ALA A 99 -8.44 -3.72 -5.27
C ALA A 99 -8.97 -2.44 -4.64
N ILE A 100 -8.07 -1.58 -4.19
CA ILE A 100 -8.33 -0.23 -3.67
C ILE A 100 -7.82 0.75 -4.71
N THR A 101 -8.71 1.53 -5.33
CA THR A 101 -8.34 2.49 -6.38
C THR A 101 -8.64 3.91 -5.93
N PHE A 102 -7.66 4.80 -6.06
CA PHE A 102 -7.76 6.21 -5.69
C PHE A 102 -6.93 7.11 -6.62
N SER A 103 -7.23 8.42 -6.62
CA SER A 103 -6.49 9.42 -7.38
C SER A 103 -5.69 10.29 -6.42
N ALA A 104 -4.35 10.13 -6.41
CA ALA A 104 -3.44 10.87 -5.55
C ALA A 104 -3.13 12.25 -6.15
N PRO A 105 -3.54 13.37 -5.50
CA PRO A 105 -3.29 14.72 -6.02
C PRO A 105 -1.84 15.17 -5.83
N THR A 106 -1.11 14.54 -4.93
CA THR A 106 0.33 14.75 -4.65
C THR A 106 1.10 13.46 -4.83
N ALA A 107 2.43 13.55 -4.82
CA ALA A 107 3.27 12.36 -4.96
C ALA A 107 3.14 11.39 -3.77
N SER A 108 2.82 11.89 -2.57
CA SER A 108 2.82 11.08 -1.34
C SER A 108 1.41 10.61 -0.98
N PHE A 109 1.26 9.32 -0.77
CA PHE A 109 0.00 8.69 -0.39
C PHE A 109 0.20 7.71 0.77
N GLN A 110 -0.92 7.39 1.44
CA GLN A 110 -0.97 6.38 2.49
C GLN A 110 -2.28 5.62 2.39
N PHE A 111 -2.27 4.31 2.67
CA PHE A 111 -3.48 3.54 2.98
C PHE A 111 -3.16 2.50 4.04
N GLU A 112 -4.19 2.07 4.76
CA GLU A 112 -4.02 1.15 5.88
C GLU A 112 -5.20 0.20 6.03
N TYR A 113 -4.94 -0.96 6.64
CA TYR A 113 -5.94 -1.95 7.01
C TYR A 113 -5.47 -2.75 8.24
N TYR A 114 -6.39 -3.47 8.87
CA TYR A 114 -6.05 -4.44 9.92
C TYR A 114 -6.01 -5.85 9.37
N ASP A 115 -4.88 -6.55 9.60
CA ASP A 115 -4.80 -7.99 9.48
C ASP A 115 -5.22 -8.63 10.81
N THR A 116 -6.38 -9.25 10.81
CA THR A 116 -7.01 -9.87 11.99
C THR A 116 -6.64 -11.35 12.16
N THR A 117 -5.63 -11.85 11.43
CA THR A 117 -5.22 -13.26 11.52
C THR A 117 -4.24 -13.54 12.63
N LEU A 118 -3.73 -12.50 13.31
CA LEU A 118 -2.87 -12.66 14.47
C LEU A 118 -3.63 -13.32 15.61
N ASP A 119 -3.17 -14.52 16.02
CA ASP A 119 -3.69 -15.18 17.23
C ASP A 119 -3.00 -14.62 18.47
N THR A 120 -3.77 -13.95 19.32
CA THR A 120 -3.32 -13.36 20.58
C THR A 120 -3.73 -14.17 21.80
N THR A 121 -4.23 -15.39 21.62
CA THR A 121 -4.70 -16.25 22.75
C THR A 121 -3.57 -16.99 23.44
N THR A 122 -2.42 -17.16 22.80
CA THR A 122 -1.22 -17.81 23.37
C THR A 122 -0.05 -16.82 23.46
N PRO A 123 0.92 -17.01 24.35
CA PRO A 123 2.11 -16.14 24.40
C PRO A 123 2.97 -16.17 23.14
N SER A 124 3.00 -17.28 22.42
CA SER A 124 3.72 -17.39 21.16
C SER A 124 2.89 -16.78 20.04
N ARG A 125 3.26 -15.59 19.61
CA ARG A 125 2.60 -14.84 18.52
C ARG A 125 3.32 -15.11 17.22
N LYS A 126 2.55 -15.25 16.13
CA LYS A 126 3.10 -15.33 14.78
C LYS A 126 2.11 -14.83 13.74
N PHE A 127 2.60 -14.22 12.70
CA PHE A 127 1.83 -13.88 11.50
C PHE A 127 2.71 -13.94 10.26
N ASN A 128 2.08 -14.07 9.11
CA ASN A 128 2.71 -14.01 7.80
C ASN A 128 2.18 -12.79 7.05
N PHE A 129 3.08 -11.93 6.59
CA PHE A 129 2.77 -10.89 5.64
C PHE A 129 3.12 -11.38 4.24
N ALA A 130 2.18 -11.29 3.30
CA ALA A 130 2.40 -11.60 1.90
C ALA A 130 1.65 -10.58 1.04
N TRP A 131 2.37 -9.95 0.12
CA TRP A 131 1.83 -8.94 -0.77
C TRP A 131 2.52 -8.99 -2.13
N ARG A 132 1.80 -8.63 -3.21
CA ARG A 132 2.34 -8.54 -4.56
C ARG A 132 2.33 -7.10 -5.02
N THR A 133 3.48 -6.61 -5.52
CA THR A 133 3.61 -5.22 -5.96
C THR A 133 2.82 -4.99 -7.26
N PRO A 134 1.92 -4.00 -7.35
CA PRO A 134 1.28 -3.68 -8.63
C PRO A 134 2.18 -2.85 -9.55
N TYR A 135 3.21 -2.19 -9.01
CA TYR A 135 4.08 -1.24 -9.71
C TYR A 135 5.56 -1.53 -9.47
N PRO A 136 6.46 -1.11 -10.39
CA PRO A 136 7.89 -1.05 -10.07
C PRO A 136 8.15 -0.08 -8.91
N ILE A 137 9.05 -0.44 -8.00
CA ILE A 137 9.41 0.35 -6.81
C ILE A 137 10.93 0.51 -6.77
N GLN A 138 11.44 1.76 -6.74
CA GLN A 138 12.88 2.01 -6.67
C GLN A 138 13.48 1.67 -5.30
N ALA A 139 12.79 2.07 -4.22
CA ALA A 139 13.18 1.76 -2.85
C ALA A 139 11.98 1.22 -2.07
N LEU A 140 12.06 -0.02 -1.59
CA LEU A 140 11.05 -0.67 -0.77
C LEU A 140 11.63 -0.94 0.62
N ASN A 141 10.90 -0.55 1.66
CA ASN A 141 11.15 -0.95 3.03
C ASN A 141 9.93 -1.73 3.57
N VAL A 142 10.19 -2.84 4.27
CA VAL A 142 9.19 -3.49 5.12
C VAL A 142 9.68 -3.38 6.55
N VAL A 143 8.87 -2.79 7.42
CA VAL A 143 9.25 -2.43 8.80
C VAL A 143 8.27 -3.06 9.77
N VAL A 144 8.77 -3.85 10.71
CA VAL A 144 7.97 -4.43 11.80
C VAL A 144 8.26 -3.66 13.08
N GLN A 145 7.25 -3.07 13.70
CA GLN A 145 7.34 -2.53 15.04
C GLN A 145 7.21 -3.67 16.06
N GLN A 146 8.17 -3.79 16.99
CA GLN A 146 8.03 -4.73 18.08
C GLN A 146 6.98 -4.22 19.07
N PRO A 147 5.93 -5.01 19.37
CA PRO A 147 4.96 -4.62 20.38
C PRO A 147 5.59 -4.37 21.74
N VAL A 148 5.03 -3.45 22.50
CA VAL A 148 5.44 -3.25 23.90
C VAL A 148 5.35 -4.57 24.69
N ASN A 149 6.31 -4.82 25.57
CA ASN A 149 6.44 -6.04 26.37
C ASN A 149 6.65 -7.34 25.54
N ALA A 150 6.80 -7.24 24.23
CA ALA A 150 7.18 -8.38 23.42
C ALA A 150 8.70 -8.64 23.52
N SER A 151 9.08 -9.90 23.40
CA SER A 151 10.47 -10.34 23.38
C SER A 151 10.72 -11.34 22.26
N ASN A 152 12.00 -11.59 21.94
CA ASN A 152 12.43 -12.59 20.97
C ASN A 152 11.76 -12.43 19.59
N LEU A 153 11.55 -11.19 19.14
CA LEU A 153 11.03 -10.97 17.79
C LEU A 153 12.06 -11.42 16.77
N VAL A 154 11.63 -12.31 15.90
CA VAL A 154 12.40 -12.84 14.77
C VAL A 154 11.60 -12.74 13.50
N THR A 155 12.29 -12.58 12.38
CA THR A 155 11.69 -12.50 11.05
C THR A 155 12.33 -13.48 10.09
N THR A 156 11.57 -13.92 9.09
CA THR A 156 12.06 -14.66 7.94
C THR A 156 11.55 -14.04 6.64
N PRO A 157 12.40 -13.49 5.76
CA PRO A 157 13.86 -13.37 5.88
C PRO A 157 14.28 -12.54 7.11
N LYS A 158 15.52 -12.77 7.57
CA LYS A 158 16.08 -12.02 8.71
C LYS A 158 16.20 -10.54 8.38
N THR A 159 15.77 -9.70 9.31
CA THR A 159 15.82 -8.23 9.22
C THR A 159 16.85 -7.64 10.17
N GLU A 160 17.24 -6.40 9.94
CA GLU A 160 18.06 -5.61 10.86
C GLU A 160 17.15 -4.90 11.86
N SER A 161 17.58 -4.79 13.12
CA SER A 161 16.84 -4.09 14.16
C SER A 161 17.50 -2.77 14.54
N SER A 162 16.69 -1.77 14.87
CA SER A 162 17.11 -0.46 15.40
C SER A 162 16.08 0.06 16.40
N ILE A 163 16.52 0.96 17.28
CA ILE A 163 15.63 1.65 18.21
C ILE A 163 15.19 2.96 17.55
N GLY A 164 13.87 3.19 17.50
CA GLY A 164 13.28 4.44 17.00
C GLY A 164 13.40 5.58 18.02
N VAL A 165 13.06 6.79 17.56
CA VAL A 165 13.05 8.00 18.42
C VAL A 165 11.99 7.95 19.52
N ASP A 166 10.99 7.09 19.36
CA ASP A 166 9.93 6.78 20.33
C ASP A 166 10.34 5.72 21.36
N GLY A 167 11.55 5.19 21.26
CA GLY A 167 12.09 4.14 22.14
C GLY A 167 11.65 2.73 21.80
N LEU A 168 10.83 2.54 20.75
CA LEU A 168 10.43 1.21 20.29
C LEU A 168 11.50 0.58 19.39
N THR A 169 11.50 -0.75 19.30
CA THR A 169 12.39 -1.48 18.40
C THR A 169 11.68 -1.76 17.09
N TYR A 170 12.38 -1.48 15.99
CA TYR A 170 11.92 -1.71 14.63
C TYR A 170 12.83 -2.69 13.91
N PHE A 171 12.23 -3.60 13.15
CA PHE A 171 12.92 -4.61 12.35
C PHE A 171 12.66 -4.29 10.88
N LYS A 172 13.74 -4.01 10.12
CA LYS A 172 13.64 -3.48 8.77
C LYS A 172 14.28 -4.40 7.73
N GLN A 173 13.56 -4.65 6.65
CA GLN A 173 14.04 -5.21 5.40
C GLN A 173 14.00 -4.12 4.32
N SER A 174 15.13 -3.89 3.65
CA SER A 174 15.21 -2.94 2.53
C SER A 174 15.51 -3.69 1.23
N ARG A 175 14.86 -3.25 0.15
CA ARG A 175 15.06 -3.78 -1.21
C ARG A 175 15.07 -2.61 -2.20
N SER A 176 15.86 -2.73 -3.26
CA SER A 176 15.94 -1.74 -4.34
C SER A 176 15.51 -2.36 -5.66
N ASN A 177 14.93 -1.52 -6.54
CA ASN A 177 14.56 -1.90 -7.91
C ASN A 177 13.66 -3.14 -7.95
N VAL A 178 12.60 -3.14 -7.14
CA VAL A 178 11.60 -4.22 -7.10
C VAL A 178 10.71 -4.10 -8.33
N ASN A 179 10.52 -5.20 -9.06
CA ASN A 179 9.70 -5.21 -10.26
C ASN A 179 8.20 -5.25 -9.92
N ALA A 180 7.36 -4.79 -10.87
CA ALA A 180 5.93 -5.04 -10.78
C ALA A 180 5.64 -6.55 -10.72
N ASN A 181 4.58 -6.93 -10.02
CA ASN A 181 4.13 -8.30 -9.78
C ASN A 181 5.11 -9.18 -8.98
N GLU A 182 6.11 -8.60 -8.34
CA GLU A 182 7.00 -9.30 -7.45
C GLU A 182 6.34 -9.58 -6.10
N SER A 183 6.54 -10.76 -5.54
CA SER A 183 6.00 -11.14 -4.22
C SER A 183 6.93 -10.65 -3.10
N ILE A 184 6.35 -9.99 -2.11
CA ILE A 184 7.00 -9.53 -0.88
C ILE A 184 6.41 -10.37 0.25
N THR A 185 7.25 -11.10 0.97
CA THR A 185 6.82 -11.95 2.09
C THR A 185 7.70 -11.71 3.30
N LEU A 186 7.09 -11.76 4.47
CA LEU A 186 7.79 -11.68 5.75
C LEU A 186 7.02 -12.50 6.80
N ASP A 187 7.66 -13.54 7.33
CA ASP A 187 7.17 -14.23 8.51
C ASP A 187 7.67 -13.52 9.76
N VAL A 188 6.80 -13.33 10.74
CA VAL A 188 7.12 -12.68 12.01
C VAL A 188 6.68 -13.56 13.14
N ALA A 189 7.55 -13.77 14.14
CA ALA A 189 7.25 -14.47 15.37
C ALA A 189 7.85 -13.72 16.57
N TYR A 190 7.13 -13.70 17.69
CA TYR A 190 7.57 -13.09 18.96
C TYR A 190 6.86 -13.71 20.15
N ILE A 191 7.34 -13.43 21.35
CA ILE A 191 6.73 -13.85 22.62
C ILE A 191 6.15 -12.63 23.32
N LYS A 192 4.87 -12.72 23.72
CA LYS A 192 4.18 -11.68 24.50
C LYS A 192 3.09 -12.34 25.36
N SER A 193 3.18 -12.15 26.68
CA SER A 193 2.32 -12.83 27.66
C SER A 193 1.14 -11.98 28.15
N ASP A 194 1.13 -10.71 27.82
CA ASP A 194 0.05 -9.77 28.19
C ASP A 194 -0.77 -9.32 26.97
N SER A 195 -1.81 -8.54 27.23
CA SER A 195 -2.69 -7.93 26.21
C SER A 195 -2.54 -6.41 26.13
N ILE A 196 -1.45 -5.84 26.67
CA ILE A 196 -1.21 -4.40 26.64
C ILE A 196 -0.90 -3.98 25.21
N LEU A 197 -1.64 -3.03 24.69
CA LEU A 197 -1.45 -2.50 23.35
C LEU A 197 -0.39 -1.40 23.34
N THR A 198 0.43 -1.36 22.31
CA THR A 198 1.56 -0.41 22.19
C THR A 198 1.09 1.05 22.29
N ALA A 199 0.00 1.42 21.61
CA ALA A 199 -0.54 2.77 21.62
C ALA A 199 -0.97 3.28 23.00
N SER A 200 -1.23 2.38 23.96
CA SER A 200 -1.58 2.76 25.33
C SER A 200 -0.36 3.17 26.18
N THR A 201 0.85 2.91 25.71
CA THR A 201 2.11 3.13 26.46
C THR A 201 3.01 4.17 25.79
N VAL A 202 2.89 4.38 24.49
CA VAL A 202 3.69 5.34 23.74
C VAL A 202 2.99 6.70 23.77
N LYS A 203 3.69 7.72 24.27
CA LYS A 203 3.18 9.09 24.19
C LYS A 203 3.20 9.52 22.71
N PRO A 204 2.07 10.01 22.16
CA PRO A 204 2.09 10.56 20.82
C PRO A 204 3.19 11.61 20.68
N PRO A 205 3.85 11.74 19.51
CA PRO A 205 4.74 12.85 19.24
C PRO A 205 4.03 14.15 19.57
N ALA A 206 4.73 15.07 20.26
CA ALA A 206 4.17 16.40 20.48
C ALA A 206 3.88 17.04 19.11
N ALA A 207 2.67 17.54 18.93
CA ALA A 207 2.24 18.23 17.73
C ALA A 207 3.04 19.51 17.51
#